data_7dd68d3c02fa9b862585c10f26a39347
#
_entry.id   7dd68d3c02fa9b862585c10f26a39347
#
_cell.length_a   1.000
_cell.length_b   1.000
_cell.length_c   1.000
_cell.angle_alpha   90.00
_cell.angle_beta   90.00
_cell.angle_gamma   90.00
#
_symmetry.space_group_name_H-M   'P 1'
#
loop_
_entity.id
_entity.type
_entity.pdbx_description
1 polymer ?
#
loop_
_entity_poly.entity_id
_entity_poly.type
_entity_poly.pdbx_seq_one_letter_code
_entity_poly.pdbx_strand_id
1 'polypeptide(L)'
;LTYRPNLGRIKKQFDLGRVITVADKEMTTGDNIWYTINTPTHDGYVFSMSIRVAEKSIKDYVLEQEGYEWLGTEYKRKSRKSPRTIQVSSVSGKKIKKQVDEKQVVFWSEKYAKRAKAEREAALTKARDLAKNPGNYTRAISYGAAKYVKKVD
;
A
#
# COMPACT_ATOMS: atom_id res chain seq x y z
N LEU A 1 -6.69 -9.51 -13.58
CA LEU A 1 -7.13 -8.21 -14.11
C LEU A 1 -6.03 -7.62 -14.99
N THR A 2 -6.38 -7.35 -16.19
CA THR A 2 -5.53 -7.12 -17.35
C THR A 2 -5.17 -5.64 -17.50
N TYR A 3 -4.40 -5.10 -16.55
CA TYR A 3 -3.94 -3.70 -16.58
C TYR A 3 -3.26 -3.33 -17.90
N ARG A 4 -2.25 -4.11 -18.29
CA ARG A 4 -1.39 -3.83 -19.44
C ARG A 4 -2.14 -3.83 -20.77
N PRO A 5 -2.94 -4.87 -21.11
CA PRO A 5 -3.72 -4.85 -22.34
C PRO A 5 -4.72 -3.72 -22.41
N ASN A 6 -5.35 -3.37 -21.27
CA ASN A 6 -6.31 -2.26 -21.24
C ASN A 6 -5.64 -0.92 -21.47
N LEU A 7 -4.49 -0.65 -20.84
CA LEU A 7 -3.75 0.59 -21.08
C LEU A 7 -3.33 0.72 -22.55
N GLY A 8 -2.78 -0.34 -23.13
CA GLY A 8 -2.37 -0.34 -24.53
C GLY A 8 -3.55 -0.12 -25.49
N ARG A 9 -4.70 -0.76 -25.21
CA ARG A 9 -5.92 -0.59 -26.01
C ARG A 9 -6.46 0.83 -25.95
N ILE A 10 -6.56 1.41 -24.76
CA ILE A 10 -7.05 2.79 -24.57
C ILE A 10 -6.14 3.78 -25.28
N LYS A 11 -4.84 3.65 -25.12
CA LYS A 11 -3.87 4.51 -25.80
C LYS A 11 -4.03 4.47 -27.32
N LYS A 12 -4.17 3.29 -27.88
CA LYS A 12 -4.36 3.10 -29.32
C LYS A 12 -5.72 3.64 -29.80
N GLN A 13 -6.79 3.37 -29.03
CA GLN A 13 -8.14 3.79 -29.41
C GLN A 13 -8.32 5.29 -29.44
N PHE A 14 -7.65 6.02 -28.53
CA PHE A 14 -7.79 7.47 -28.37
C PHE A 14 -6.55 8.26 -28.84
N ASP A 15 -5.63 7.59 -29.50
CA ASP A 15 -4.35 8.18 -29.96
C ASP A 15 -3.63 8.98 -28.86
N LEU A 16 -3.53 8.39 -27.68
CA LEU A 16 -2.94 9.06 -26.51
C LEU A 16 -1.42 8.95 -26.55
N GLY A 17 -0.75 10.09 -26.35
CA GLY A 17 0.67 10.14 -26.07
C GLY A 17 1.01 9.61 -24.67
N ARG A 18 1.80 10.38 -23.91
CA ARG A 18 2.13 10.04 -22.51
C ARG A 18 0.89 10.11 -21.63
N VAL A 19 0.67 9.08 -20.82
CA VAL A 19 -0.41 9.02 -19.84
C VAL A 19 0.13 8.84 -18.42
N ILE A 20 -0.65 9.24 -17.42
CA ILE A 20 -0.38 8.95 -16.01
C ILE A 20 -1.53 8.10 -15.51
N THR A 21 -1.23 6.87 -15.09
CA THR A 21 -2.22 5.96 -14.53
C THR A 21 -2.34 6.18 -13.03
N VAL A 22 -3.55 6.40 -12.55
CA VAL A 22 -3.86 6.47 -11.12
C VAL A 22 -4.62 5.21 -10.73
N ALA A 23 -4.13 4.47 -9.76
CA ALA A 23 -4.76 3.22 -9.33
C ALA A 23 -4.50 2.91 -7.85
N ASP A 24 -5.30 2.00 -7.31
CA ASP A 24 -5.16 1.55 -5.94
C ASP A 24 -4.02 0.52 -5.76
N LYS A 25 -3.86 0.05 -4.52
CA LYS A 25 -2.78 -0.86 -4.11
C LYS A 25 -2.74 -2.19 -4.89
N GLU A 26 -3.85 -2.65 -5.45
CA GLU A 26 -3.90 -3.92 -6.17
C GLU A 26 -3.14 -3.86 -7.49
N MET A 27 -3.00 -2.67 -8.06
CA MET A 27 -2.22 -2.44 -9.28
C MET A 27 -0.72 -2.23 -9.02
N THR A 28 -0.29 -2.09 -7.75
CA THR A 28 1.09 -1.79 -7.35
C THR A 28 1.98 -3.04 -7.43
N THR A 29 1.98 -3.73 -8.54
CA THR A 29 2.90 -4.84 -8.79
C THR A 29 4.15 -4.34 -9.52
N GLY A 30 5.30 -4.96 -9.24
CA GLY A 30 6.54 -4.61 -9.94
C GLY A 30 6.42 -4.74 -11.46
N ASP A 31 5.70 -5.75 -11.91
CA ASP A 31 5.43 -5.96 -13.33
C ASP A 31 4.62 -4.82 -13.96
N ASN A 32 3.61 -4.30 -13.27
CA ASN A 32 2.80 -3.18 -13.79
C ASN A 32 3.60 -1.88 -13.80
N ILE A 33 4.35 -1.62 -12.73
CA ILE A 33 5.23 -0.45 -12.65
C ILE A 33 6.26 -0.49 -13.77
N TRP A 34 6.98 -1.62 -13.91
CA TRP A 34 7.99 -1.79 -14.93
C TRP A 34 7.44 -1.62 -16.35
N TYR A 35 6.28 -2.19 -16.63
CA TYR A 35 5.59 -2.01 -17.90
C TYR A 35 5.29 -0.53 -18.16
N THR A 36 4.72 0.17 -17.19
CA THR A 36 4.27 1.56 -17.35
C THR A 36 5.43 2.49 -17.68
N ILE A 37 6.53 2.42 -16.95
CA ILE A 37 7.67 3.33 -17.16
C ILE A 37 8.47 3.01 -18.43
N ASN A 38 8.35 1.80 -18.95
CA ASN A 38 9.06 1.36 -20.17
C ASN A 38 8.16 1.37 -21.42
N THR A 39 7.00 2.01 -21.39
CA THR A 39 6.24 2.27 -22.60
C THR A 39 7.02 3.21 -23.53
N PRO A 40 6.82 3.18 -24.86
CA PRO A 40 7.49 4.10 -25.78
C PRO A 40 7.29 5.59 -25.46
N THR A 41 6.20 5.92 -24.76
CA THR A 41 5.86 7.28 -24.36
C THR A 41 6.28 7.60 -22.92
N HIS A 42 7.01 6.71 -22.24
CA HIS A 42 7.45 6.87 -20.85
C HIS A 42 6.30 7.28 -19.93
N ASP A 43 5.27 6.44 -19.87
CA ASP A 43 4.08 6.69 -19.08
C ASP A 43 4.43 6.80 -17.58
N GLY A 44 3.60 7.53 -16.86
CA GLY A 44 3.73 7.69 -15.42
C GLY A 44 2.68 6.89 -14.65
N TYR A 45 2.88 6.77 -13.34
CA TYR A 45 1.92 6.15 -12.45
C TYR A 45 1.83 6.87 -11.10
N VAL A 46 0.64 6.80 -10.50
CA VAL A 46 0.37 7.16 -9.11
C VAL A 46 -0.39 5.98 -8.49
N PHE A 47 0.33 5.12 -7.78
CA PHE A 47 -0.24 3.94 -7.17
C PHE A 47 -0.21 4.05 -5.65
N SER A 48 -1.31 3.71 -5.00
CA SER A 48 -1.36 3.68 -3.55
C SER A 48 -0.60 2.46 -3.01
N MET A 49 -0.03 2.59 -1.81
CA MET A 49 0.70 1.51 -1.14
C MET A 49 0.18 1.32 0.27
N SER A 50 0.05 0.07 0.70
CA SER A 50 -0.25 -0.25 2.08
C SER A 50 1.03 -0.22 2.92
N ILE A 51 1.07 0.63 3.94
CA ILE A 51 2.20 0.71 4.89
C ILE A 51 2.44 -0.61 5.62
N ARG A 52 1.41 -1.42 5.84
CA ARG A 52 1.53 -2.70 6.56
C ARG A 52 2.50 -3.67 5.88
N VAL A 53 2.49 -3.69 4.55
CA VAL A 53 3.32 -4.58 3.72
C VAL A 53 4.53 -3.88 3.10
N ALA A 54 4.70 -2.59 3.36
CA ALA A 54 5.83 -1.83 2.84
C ALA A 54 7.16 -2.30 3.45
N GLU A 55 8.24 -2.07 2.74
CA GLU A 55 9.60 -2.30 3.21
C GLU A 55 9.91 -1.44 4.46
N LYS A 56 10.90 -1.89 5.24
CA LYS A 56 11.29 -1.20 6.48
C LYS A 56 11.64 0.26 6.23
N SER A 57 12.40 0.56 5.20
CA SER A 57 12.82 1.93 4.84
C SER A 57 11.66 2.89 4.57
N ILE A 58 10.55 2.37 4.00
CA ILE A 58 9.33 3.14 3.78
C ILE A 58 8.57 3.32 5.10
N LYS A 59 8.48 2.26 5.92
CA LYS A 59 7.84 2.33 7.25
C LYS A 59 8.55 3.34 8.15
N ASP A 60 9.87 3.27 8.21
CA ASP A 60 10.68 4.18 9.01
C ASP A 60 10.44 5.64 8.56
N TYR A 61 10.48 5.89 7.25
CA TYR A 61 10.19 7.20 6.69
C TYR A 61 8.78 7.69 7.02
N VAL A 62 7.77 6.83 6.93
CA VAL A 62 6.37 7.22 7.24
C VAL A 62 6.18 7.54 8.72
N LEU A 63 6.84 6.79 9.61
CA LEU A 63 6.70 6.93 11.06
C LEU A 63 7.53 8.08 11.65
N GLU A 64 8.59 8.48 10.97
CA GLU A 64 9.38 9.65 11.33
C GLU A 64 8.51 10.91 11.30
N GLN A 65 8.50 11.68 12.37
CA GLN A 65 7.64 12.87 12.48
C GLN A 65 8.20 14.10 11.76
N GLU A 66 9.49 14.12 11.51
CA GLU A 66 10.15 15.20 10.79
C GLU A 66 9.73 15.26 9.32
N GLY A 67 9.71 16.46 8.75
CA GLY A 67 9.43 16.72 7.34
C GLY A 67 7.94 16.71 6.96
N TYR A 68 7.02 16.51 7.92
CA TYR A 68 5.59 16.68 7.64
C TYR A 68 5.20 18.15 7.61
N GLU A 69 4.51 18.52 6.54
CA GLU A 69 3.89 19.82 6.36
C GLU A 69 2.38 19.71 6.54
N TRP A 70 1.76 20.61 7.31
CA TRP A 70 0.33 20.67 7.47
C TRP A 70 -0.35 21.26 6.24
N LEU A 71 -1.44 20.64 5.82
CA LEU A 71 -2.37 21.11 4.81
C LEU A 71 -3.70 21.43 5.51
N GLY A 72 -3.87 22.67 5.92
CA GLY A 72 -4.95 23.04 6.81
C GLY A 72 -4.75 22.45 8.22
N THR A 73 -5.85 22.13 8.90
CA THR A 73 -5.84 21.62 10.27
C THR A 73 -5.96 20.10 10.41
N GLU A 74 -6.38 19.42 9.36
CA GLU A 74 -6.75 18.00 9.42
C GLU A 74 -5.80 17.06 8.71
N TYR A 75 -4.94 17.58 7.83
CA TYR A 75 -4.07 16.79 6.98
C TYR A 75 -2.63 17.22 7.11
N LYS A 76 -1.72 16.28 7.07
CA LYS A 76 -0.32 16.56 6.86
C LYS A 76 0.26 15.61 5.80
N ARG A 77 1.27 16.08 5.10
CA ARG A 77 1.97 15.31 4.08
C ARG A 77 3.46 15.48 4.19
N LYS A 78 4.17 14.51 3.65
CA LYS A 78 5.59 14.67 3.29
C LYS A 78 5.90 13.88 2.03
N SER A 79 6.97 14.23 1.36
CA SER A 79 7.39 13.51 0.17
C SER A 79 8.90 13.45 0.06
N ARG A 80 9.39 12.40 -0.58
CA ARG A 80 10.80 12.24 -0.95
C ARG A 80 10.93 11.64 -2.33
N LYS A 81 12.08 11.86 -2.96
CA LYS A 81 12.54 11.03 -4.08
C LYS A 81 13.37 9.90 -3.49
N SER A 82 13.07 8.67 -3.82
CA SER A 82 13.80 7.52 -3.31
C SER A 82 13.76 6.38 -4.32
N PRO A 83 14.89 5.76 -4.63
CA PRO A 83 14.88 4.55 -5.43
C PRO A 83 14.20 3.42 -4.67
N ARG A 84 13.44 2.61 -5.40
CA ARG A 84 12.81 1.40 -4.87
C ARG A 84 13.19 0.19 -5.71
N THR A 85 13.47 -0.92 -5.04
CA THR A 85 13.66 -2.20 -5.71
C THR A 85 12.31 -2.89 -5.90
N ILE A 86 11.96 -3.19 -7.14
CA ILE A 86 10.78 -3.96 -7.50
C ILE A 86 11.16 -5.33 -8.04
N GLN A 87 10.24 -6.29 -7.93
CA GLN A 87 10.40 -7.61 -8.52
C GLN A 87 9.59 -7.70 -9.81
N VAL A 88 10.24 -8.03 -10.90
CA VAL A 88 9.64 -8.12 -12.22
C VAL A 88 9.80 -9.54 -12.75
N SER A 89 8.76 -10.08 -13.38
CA SER A 89 8.82 -11.39 -14.03
C SER A 89 9.64 -11.31 -15.32
N SER A 90 10.64 -12.16 -15.43
CA SER A 90 11.38 -12.36 -16.69
C SER A 90 10.55 -13.18 -17.68
N VAL A 91 11.00 -13.27 -18.92
CA VAL A 91 10.38 -14.13 -19.94
C VAL A 91 10.33 -15.60 -19.51
N SER A 92 11.34 -16.06 -18.76
CA SER A 92 11.39 -17.41 -18.20
C SER A 92 10.54 -17.61 -16.94
N GLY A 93 9.77 -16.61 -16.52
CA GLY A 93 8.95 -16.65 -15.31
C GLY A 93 9.71 -16.40 -13.99
N LYS A 94 11.03 -16.32 -14.02
CA LYS A 94 11.85 -15.99 -12.84
C LYS A 94 11.64 -14.54 -12.43
N LYS A 95 11.62 -14.28 -11.12
CA LYS A 95 11.60 -12.92 -10.58
C LYS A 95 12.99 -12.31 -10.58
N ILE A 96 13.13 -11.17 -11.21
CA ILE A 96 14.35 -10.36 -11.24
C ILE A 96 14.12 -9.04 -10.53
N LYS A 97 15.15 -8.56 -9.84
CA LYS A 97 15.10 -7.26 -9.15
C LYS A 97 15.42 -6.15 -10.14
N LYS A 98 14.61 -5.10 -10.13
CA LYS A 98 14.82 -3.86 -10.88
C LYS A 98 14.74 -2.69 -9.95
N GLN A 99 15.58 -1.68 -10.15
CA GLN A 99 15.51 -0.43 -9.40
C GLN A 99 14.72 0.60 -10.22
N VAL A 100 13.86 1.33 -9.56
CA VAL A 100 13.06 2.40 -10.15
C VAL A 100 13.15 3.64 -9.28
N ASP A 101 13.23 4.81 -9.90
CA ASP A 101 13.18 6.08 -9.21
C ASP A 101 11.72 6.49 -8.99
N GLU A 102 11.36 6.70 -7.73
CA GLU A 102 10.00 7.06 -7.34
C GLU A 102 9.98 8.36 -6.53
N LYS A 103 8.91 9.12 -6.70
CA LYS A 103 8.48 10.10 -5.72
C LYS A 103 7.50 9.44 -4.77
N GLN A 104 7.90 9.26 -3.53
CA GLN A 104 7.05 8.74 -2.46
C GLN A 104 6.35 9.90 -1.77
N VAL A 105 5.02 9.86 -1.73
CA VAL A 105 4.19 10.87 -1.06
C VAL A 105 3.41 10.18 0.06
N VAL A 106 3.51 10.72 1.25
CA VAL A 106 2.82 10.23 2.44
C VAL A 106 1.77 11.24 2.86
N PHE A 107 0.55 10.76 3.04
CA PHE A 107 -0.54 11.53 3.62
C PHE A 107 -0.96 10.97 4.96
N TRP A 108 -1.15 11.84 5.92
CA TRP A 108 -1.79 11.52 7.19
C TRP A 108 -3.06 12.37 7.34
N SER A 109 -4.10 11.78 7.91
CA SER A 109 -5.36 12.45 8.17
C SER A 109 -5.78 12.19 9.62
N GLU A 110 -6.12 13.25 10.34
CA GLU A 110 -6.59 13.17 11.72
C GLU A 110 -7.85 12.32 11.83
N LYS A 111 -8.79 12.50 10.91
CA LYS A 111 -10.04 11.73 10.87
C LYS A 111 -9.77 10.22 10.76
N TYR A 112 -8.89 9.82 9.84
CA TYR A 112 -8.54 8.40 9.69
C TYR A 112 -7.74 7.88 10.88
N ALA A 113 -6.88 8.68 11.48
CA ALA A 113 -6.13 8.30 12.68
C ALA A 113 -7.08 8.06 13.88
N LYS A 114 -8.05 8.94 14.10
CA LYS A 114 -9.09 8.80 15.15
C LYS A 114 -9.92 7.53 14.92
N ARG A 115 -10.38 7.30 13.69
CA ARG A 115 -11.13 6.10 13.34
C ARG A 115 -10.32 4.83 13.58
N ALA A 116 -9.09 4.77 13.09
CA ALA A 116 -8.21 3.60 13.26
C ALA A 116 -7.88 3.35 14.73
N LYS A 117 -7.77 4.39 15.55
CA LYS A 117 -7.60 4.28 17.00
C LYS A 117 -8.84 3.66 17.66
N ALA A 118 -10.05 4.16 17.36
CA ALA A 118 -11.29 3.63 17.89
C ALA A 118 -11.52 2.17 17.50
N GLU A 119 -11.28 1.81 16.23
CA GLU A 119 -11.37 0.43 15.75
C GLU A 119 -10.39 -0.51 16.49
N ARG A 120 -9.17 -0.04 16.75
CA ARG A 120 -8.15 -0.79 17.48
C ARG A 120 -8.51 -0.96 18.96
N GLU A 121 -9.01 0.08 19.62
CA GLU A 121 -9.46 0.02 21.00
C GLU A 121 -10.64 -0.93 21.17
N ALA A 122 -11.63 -0.88 20.27
CA ALA A 122 -12.75 -1.82 20.26
C ALA A 122 -12.28 -3.28 20.06
N ALA A 123 -11.32 -3.50 19.15
CA ALA A 123 -10.75 -4.82 18.93
C ALA A 123 -9.97 -5.34 20.16
N LEU A 124 -9.22 -4.46 20.85
CA LEU A 124 -8.50 -4.82 22.08
C LEU A 124 -9.45 -5.14 23.22
N THR A 125 -10.56 -4.41 23.36
CA THR A 125 -11.59 -4.71 24.37
C THR A 125 -12.15 -6.12 24.14
N LYS A 126 -12.57 -6.43 22.93
CA LYS A 126 -13.04 -7.78 22.56
C LYS A 126 -11.97 -8.85 22.78
N ALA A 127 -10.71 -8.56 22.50
CA ALA A 127 -9.61 -9.48 22.73
C ALA A 127 -9.40 -9.78 24.22
N ARG A 128 -9.53 -8.75 25.09
CA ARG A 128 -9.46 -8.92 26.54
C ARG A 128 -10.61 -9.79 27.07
N ASP A 129 -11.81 -9.60 26.54
CA ASP A 129 -12.97 -10.42 26.91
C ASP A 129 -12.79 -11.89 26.49
N LEU A 130 -12.25 -12.13 25.31
CA LEU A 130 -11.90 -13.47 24.85
C LEU A 130 -10.81 -14.11 25.72
N ALA A 131 -9.82 -13.34 26.15
CA ALA A 131 -8.77 -13.84 27.04
C ALA A 131 -9.31 -14.23 28.43
N LYS A 132 -10.32 -13.49 28.94
CA LYS A 132 -10.98 -13.80 30.22
C LYS A 132 -11.94 -15.00 30.12
N ASN A 133 -12.53 -15.22 28.95
CA ASN A 133 -13.53 -16.27 28.70
C ASN A 133 -13.10 -17.16 27.51
N PRO A 134 -12.10 -18.04 27.71
CA PRO A 134 -11.53 -18.85 26.60
C PRO A 134 -12.55 -19.76 25.91
N GLY A 135 -13.64 -20.15 26.60
CA GLY A 135 -14.71 -20.97 26.04
C GLY A 135 -15.47 -20.28 24.90
N ASN A 136 -15.41 -18.94 24.81
CA ASN A 136 -16.01 -18.17 23.73
C ASN A 136 -15.08 -18.08 22.50
N TYR A 137 -13.89 -18.60 22.57
CA TYR A 137 -12.93 -18.64 21.47
C TYR A 137 -13.25 -19.78 20.53
N THR A 138 -14.01 -19.49 19.47
CA THR A 138 -14.29 -20.45 18.40
C THR A 138 -13.29 -20.29 17.27
N ARG A 139 -13.00 -21.39 16.56
CA ARG A 139 -12.03 -21.42 15.43
C ARG A 139 -12.35 -20.44 14.29
N ALA A 140 -13.62 -20.00 14.24
CA ALA A 140 -14.09 -19.02 13.25
C ALA A 140 -13.57 -17.60 13.48
N ILE A 141 -12.92 -17.31 14.59
CA ILE A 141 -12.50 -15.98 15.00
C ILE A 141 -11.00 -15.72 14.71
N SER A 142 -10.48 -16.19 13.60
CA SER A 142 -9.10 -15.85 13.18
C SER A 142 -8.96 -14.40 12.66
N TYR A 143 -10.07 -13.70 12.50
CA TYR A 143 -10.14 -12.32 12.02
C TYR A 143 -10.54 -11.34 13.13
N GLY A 144 -10.14 -10.09 13.02
CA GLY A 144 -10.54 -9.04 13.97
C GLY A 144 -9.86 -9.16 15.33
N ALA A 145 -10.63 -9.25 16.41
CA ALA A 145 -10.13 -9.24 17.80
C ALA A 145 -9.26 -10.45 18.14
N ALA A 146 -9.54 -11.61 17.58
CA ALA A 146 -8.81 -12.84 17.85
C ALA A 146 -7.33 -12.80 17.45
N LYS A 147 -6.95 -11.96 16.47
CA LYS A 147 -5.54 -11.80 16.08
C LYS A 147 -4.65 -11.21 17.19
N TYR A 148 -5.25 -10.60 18.21
CA TYR A 148 -4.54 -10.06 19.37
C TYR A 148 -4.48 -11.01 20.55
N VAL A 149 -5.08 -12.20 20.44
CA VAL A 149 -5.08 -13.24 21.47
C VAL A 149 -4.29 -14.42 20.95
N LYS A 150 -3.25 -14.81 21.68
CA LYS A 150 -2.50 -16.05 21.39
C LYS A 150 -3.03 -17.13 22.34
N LYS A 151 -3.54 -18.23 21.76
CA LYS A 151 -3.81 -19.42 22.54
C LYS A 151 -2.47 -20.06 22.89
N VAL A 152 -2.21 -20.26 24.17
CA VAL A 152 -1.08 -21.05 24.66
C VAL A 152 -1.67 -22.39 25.08
N ASP A 153 -1.27 -23.45 24.40
CA ASP A 153 -1.62 -24.83 24.73
C ASP A 153 -0.83 -25.29 25.94
#